data_b63c5ac66f9ecd904688d24a10427be6
#
_entry.id   b63c5ac66f9ecd904688d24a10427be6
#
_cell.length_a   1.000
_cell.length_b   1.000
_cell.length_c   1.000
_cell.angle_alpha   90.00
_cell.angle_beta   90.00
_cell.angle_gamma   90.00
#
_symmetry.space_group_name_H-M   'P 1'
#
loop_
_entity.id
_entity.type
_entity.pdbx_description
1 polymer ?
#
loop_
_entity_poly.entity_id
_entity_poly.type
_entity_poly.pdbx_seq_one_letter_code
_entity_poly.pdbx_strand_id
1 'polypeptide(L)'
;MAVFTDVRFTSDVTVQALAESVSLLMSSNPKGIMLLCTDEAASWGETFNLWVNKLKVPIFGGVFPGLIVNSRFEPKGILAVGLANDIHVSVIENISNISPHSVNVSLTSSSVHSVVIMADALSRQIDGYLQQVLHSISDDCCVFGGGAGTLAFHPQPCLFSPKGMHQDAMLLVEMTTEWDLAVGHGWEVLAGPYLANKVDDNRIV
;
A
#
# COMPACT_ATOMS: atom_id res chain seq x y z
N MET A 1 1.17 -10.67 20.95
CA MET A 1 1.95 -11.46 19.98
C MET A 1 2.68 -10.47 19.08
N ALA A 2 3.94 -10.71 18.70
CA ALA A 2 4.64 -9.75 17.83
C ALA A 2 3.97 -9.72 16.44
N VAL A 3 3.69 -8.52 15.91
CA VAL A 3 3.11 -8.33 14.57
C VAL A 3 4.17 -8.42 13.50
N PHE A 4 5.38 -7.95 13.82
CA PHE A 4 6.52 -7.93 12.91
C PHE A 4 7.57 -8.96 13.34
N THR A 5 8.19 -9.62 12.37
CA THR A 5 9.26 -10.58 12.61
C THR A 5 10.64 -9.92 12.55
N ASP A 6 10.84 -9.02 11.59
CA ASP A 6 12.08 -8.28 11.35
C ASP A 6 11.81 -7.06 10.46
N VAL A 7 12.70 -6.08 10.48
CA VAL A 7 12.64 -4.86 9.67
C VAL A 7 14.02 -4.60 9.06
N ARG A 8 14.07 -4.41 7.75
CA ARG A 8 15.29 -4.12 6.99
C ARG A 8 15.16 -2.82 6.23
N PHE A 9 16.16 -1.98 6.35
CA PHE A 9 16.28 -0.75 5.59
C PHE A 9 17.60 -0.72 4.82
N THR A 10 17.55 -0.24 3.58
CA THR A 10 18.73 0.10 2.77
C THR A 10 18.46 1.38 1.99
N SER A 11 19.48 2.21 1.83
CA SER A 11 19.42 3.42 0.98
C SER A 11 19.68 3.12 -0.51
N ASP A 12 20.10 1.89 -0.84
CA ASP A 12 20.24 1.45 -2.24
C ASP A 12 18.90 0.95 -2.76
N VAL A 13 18.33 1.66 -3.75
CA VAL A 13 17.01 1.37 -4.34
C VAL A 13 17.16 0.60 -5.64
N THR A 14 17.80 -0.57 -5.56
CA THR A 14 17.90 -1.52 -6.68
C THR A 14 17.18 -2.82 -6.35
N VAL A 15 16.72 -3.55 -7.37
CA VAL A 15 16.12 -4.88 -7.19
C VAL A 15 17.12 -5.86 -6.56
N GLN A 16 18.42 -5.68 -6.78
CA GLN A 16 19.44 -6.48 -6.14
C GLN A 16 19.50 -6.22 -4.62
N ALA A 17 19.54 -4.95 -4.19
CA ALA A 17 19.54 -4.59 -2.78
C ALA A 17 18.24 -5.01 -2.08
N LEU A 18 17.10 -4.93 -2.79
CA LEU A 18 15.84 -5.50 -2.35
C LEU A 18 15.96 -7.02 -2.10
N ALA A 19 16.49 -7.76 -3.08
CA ALA A 19 16.64 -9.21 -2.98
C ALA A 19 17.54 -9.62 -1.80
N GLU A 20 18.63 -8.90 -1.58
CA GLU A 20 19.52 -9.11 -0.44
C GLU A 20 18.82 -8.82 0.90
N SER A 21 18.13 -7.69 1.00
CA SER A 21 17.36 -7.30 2.19
C SER A 21 16.27 -8.32 2.54
N VAL A 22 15.51 -8.76 1.53
CA VAL A 22 14.48 -9.77 1.71
C VAL A 22 15.08 -11.15 2.05
N SER A 23 16.21 -11.51 1.46
CA SER A 23 16.90 -12.76 1.80
C SER A 23 17.30 -12.81 3.27
N LEU A 24 17.80 -11.70 3.82
CA LEU A 24 18.11 -11.58 5.24
C LEU A 24 16.83 -11.64 6.11
N LEU A 25 15.78 -10.95 5.67
CA LEU A 25 14.50 -10.92 6.37
C LEU A 25 13.84 -12.30 6.43
N MET A 26 14.02 -13.14 5.40
CA MET A 26 13.49 -14.51 5.37
C MET A 26 14.03 -15.41 6.50
N SER A 27 15.18 -15.07 7.11
CA SER A 27 15.71 -15.81 8.27
C SER A 27 14.81 -15.71 9.50
N SER A 28 13.95 -14.67 9.58
CA SER A 28 12.97 -14.49 10.64
C SER A 28 11.63 -15.22 10.39
N ASN A 29 11.54 -15.98 9.30
CA ASN A 29 10.38 -16.76 8.90
C ASN A 29 9.08 -15.94 8.79
N PRO A 30 9.05 -14.84 8.03
CA PRO A 30 7.85 -14.02 7.85
C PRO A 30 6.77 -14.80 7.09
N LYS A 31 5.51 -14.46 7.37
CA LYS A 31 4.33 -14.98 6.65
C LYS A 31 3.88 -14.06 5.52
N GLY A 32 4.31 -12.81 5.56
CA GLY A 32 4.10 -11.81 4.54
C GLY A 32 5.16 -10.73 4.62
N ILE A 33 5.30 -9.91 3.59
CA ILE A 33 6.27 -8.82 3.53
C ILE A 33 5.56 -7.53 3.11
N MET A 34 5.67 -6.49 3.93
CA MET A 34 5.33 -5.13 3.52
C MET A 34 6.59 -4.44 2.99
N LEU A 35 6.46 -3.85 1.79
CA LEU A 35 7.56 -3.21 1.08
C LEU A 35 7.22 -1.74 0.79
N LEU A 36 7.97 -0.82 1.38
CA LEU A 36 7.87 0.61 1.13
C LEU A 36 9.15 1.08 0.47
N CYS A 37 9.05 1.72 -0.69
CA CYS A 37 10.20 2.16 -1.48
C CYS A 37 10.06 3.61 -1.89
N THR A 38 11.18 4.25 -2.18
CA THR A 38 11.18 5.61 -2.75
C THR A 38 11.08 5.61 -4.27
N ASP A 39 10.93 6.79 -4.85
CA ASP A 39 10.59 7.08 -6.25
C ASP A 39 11.35 6.23 -7.28
N GLU A 40 12.62 5.92 -7.04
CA GLU A 40 13.46 5.16 -7.98
C GLU A 40 12.89 3.75 -8.25
N ALA A 41 12.16 3.19 -7.28
CA ALA A 41 11.58 1.85 -7.41
C ALA A 41 10.48 1.77 -8.48
N ALA A 42 9.87 2.89 -8.85
CA ALA A 42 8.89 2.93 -9.93
C ALA A 42 9.45 2.47 -11.29
N SER A 43 10.77 2.55 -11.46
CA SER A 43 11.47 2.11 -12.67
C SER A 43 11.82 0.63 -12.74
N TRP A 44 11.55 -0.16 -11.69
CA TRP A 44 11.97 -1.57 -11.63
C TRP A 44 11.28 -2.47 -12.66
N GLY A 45 9.99 -2.22 -12.93
CA GLY A 45 9.22 -2.88 -14.00
C GLY A 45 9.38 -4.40 -14.02
N GLU A 46 9.78 -4.93 -15.18
CA GLU A 46 9.92 -6.36 -15.42
C GLU A 46 10.95 -7.02 -14.50
N THR A 47 12.01 -6.31 -14.10
CA THR A 47 13.03 -6.86 -13.19
C THR A 47 12.44 -7.22 -11.83
N PHE A 48 11.56 -6.38 -11.30
CA PHE A 48 10.83 -6.67 -10.09
C PHE A 48 9.85 -7.83 -10.29
N ASN A 49 9.11 -7.85 -11.40
CA ASN A 49 8.13 -8.89 -11.70
C ASN A 49 8.80 -10.28 -11.77
N LEU A 50 9.97 -10.37 -12.40
CA LEU A 50 10.75 -11.61 -12.47
C LEU A 50 11.29 -12.04 -11.09
N TRP A 51 11.61 -11.08 -10.24
CA TRP A 51 12.09 -11.36 -8.90
C TRP A 51 10.96 -11.81 -7.96
N VAL A 52 9.84 -11.09 -7.93
CA VAL A 52 8.72 -11.36 -7.01
C VAL A 52 8.09 -12.73 -7.28
N ASN A 53 8.04 -13.18 -8.53
CA ASN A 53 7.53 -14.50 -8.91
C ASN A 53 8.33 -15.68 -8.30
N LYS A 54 9.52 -15.41 -7.76
CA LYS A 54 10.35 -16.43 -7.08
C LYS A 54 10.13 -16.46 -5.57
N LEU A 55 9.42 -15.47 -5.02
CA LEU A 55 9.12 -15.40 -3.59
C LEU A 55 8.05 -16.44 -3.21
N LYS A 56 8.25 -17.05 -2.04
CA LYS A 56 7.31 -18.04 -1.48
C LYS A 56 6.31 -17.42 -0.50
N VAL A 57 6.53 -16.19 -0.09
CA VAL A 57 5.65 -15.42 0.82
C VAL A 57 5.02 -14.26 0.07
N PRO A 58 3.75 -13.93 0.35
CA PRO A 58 3.11 -12.80 -0.28
C PRO A 58 3.77 -11.48 0.12
N ILE A 59 3.79 -10.55 -0.82
CA ILE A 59 4.34 -9.21 -0.64
C ILE A 59 3.29 -8.18 -1.03
N PHE A 60 3.26 -7.04 -0.34
CA PHE A 60 2.49 -5.89 -0.74
C PHE A 60 3.23 -4.61 -0.38
N GLY A 61 2.85 -3.50 -1.00
CA GLY A 61 3.44 -2.22 -0.68
C GLY A 61 3.34 -1.22 -1.81
N GLY A 62 4.19 -0.21 -1.77
CA GLY A 62 4.16 0.84 -2.77
C GLY A 62 5.38 1.73 -2.78
N VAL A 63 5.36 2.65 -3.75
CA VAL A 63 6.35 3.71 -3.93
C VAL A 63 5.84 4.99 -3.29
N PHE A 64 6.72 5.69 -2.59
CA PHE A 64 6.41 6.91 -1.85
C PHE A 64 7.51 7.95 -2.03
N PRO A 65 7.21 9.25 -1.92
CA PRO A 65 8.20 10.32 -2.06
C PRO A 65 9.33 10.29 -1.04
N GLY A 66 9.15 9.58 0.06
CA GLY A 66 10.13 9.39 1.12
C GLY A 66 9.60 8.47 2.21
N LEU A 67 10.47 8.00 3.07
CA LEU A 67 10.17 7.07 4.14
C LEU A 67 10.49 7.70 5.50
N ILE A 68 9.81 7.22 6.55
CA ILE A 68 10.18 7.54 7.94
C ILE A 68 10.74 6.26 8.56
N VAL A 69 12.02 6.27 8.89
CA VAL A 69 12.72 5.14 9.47
C VAL A 69 13.43 5.58 10.76
N ASN A 70 13.15 4.92 11.87
CA ASN A 70 13.74 5.27 13.17
C ASN A 70 13.59 6.77 13.51
N SER A 71 12.40 7.33 13.28
CA SER A 71 12.06 8.75 13.52
C SER A 71 12.85 9.74 12.66
N ARG A 72 13.42 9.30 11.54
CA ARG A 72 14.11 10.15 10.55
C ARG A 72 13.43 10.05 9.19
N PHE A 73 13.41 11.17 8.50
CA PHE A 73 13.00 11.21 7.10
C PHE A 73 14.15 10.71 6.22
N GLU A 74 13.88 9.68 5.44
CA GLU A 74 14.80 9.10 4.45
C GLU A 74 14.24 9.39 3.05
N PRO A 75 14.87 10.29 2.29
CA PRO A 75 14.41 10.67 0.95
C PRO A 75 14.65 9.56 -0.07
N LYS A 76 15.49 8.58 0.28
CA LYS A 76 15.84 7.46 -0.59
C LYS A 76 16.01 6.18 0.20
N GLY A 77 15.33 5.11 -0.22
CA GLY A 77 15.51 3.81 0.40
C GLY A 77 14.43 2.79 0.10
N ILE A 78 14.69 1.59 0.59
CA ILE A 78 13.81 0.45 0.64
C ILE A 78 13.63 0.07 2.11
N LEU A 79 12.39 0.00 2.57
CA LEU A 79 12.01 -0.54 3.87
C LEU A 79 11.21 -1.82 3.65
N ALA A 80 11.78 -2.95 4.04
CA ALA A 80 11.12 -4.25 4.01
C ALA A 80 10.78 -4.69 5.43
N VAL A 81 9.52 -5.01 5.68
CA VAL A 81 8.99 -5.40 6.99
C VAL A 81 8.38 -6.79 6.90
N GLY A 82 8.93 -7.73 7.65
CA GLY A 82 8.39 -9.08 7.78
C GLY A 82 7.20 -9.12 8.73
N LEU A 83 6.12 -9.72 8.30
CA LEU A 83 4.89 -9.89 9.07
C LEU A 83 4.83 -11.29 9.69
N ALA A 84 4.37 -11.36 10.93
CA ALA A 84 4.28 -12.62 11.69
C ALA A 84 3.04 -13.46 11.33
N ASN A 85 2.01 -12.83 10.79
CA ASN A 85 0.74 -13.46 10.43
C ASN A 85 0.57 -13.60 8.93
N ASP A 86 -0.20 -14.59 8.51
CA ASP A 86 -0.56 -14.78 7.11
C ASP A 86 -1.36 -13.57 6.60
N ILE A 87 -1.11 -13.20 5.35
CA ILE A 87 -1.80 -12.12 4.66
C ILE A 87 -2.39 -12.63 3.34
N HIS A 88 -3.50 -12.04 2.93
CA HIS A 88 -4.05 -12.24 1.60
C HIS A 88 -4.05 -10.92 0.84
N VAL A 89 -3.47 -10.92 -0.37
CA VAL A 89 -3.32 -9.71 -1.20
C VAL A 89 -4.21 -9.83 -2.43
N SER A 90 -5.22 -9.00 -2.51
CA SER A 90 -6.08 -8.82 -3.68
C SER A 90 -5.73 -7.53 -4.41
N VAL A 91 -5.85 -7.56 -5.74
CA VAL A 91 -5.57 -6.40 -6.60
C VAL A 91 -6.82 -6.08 -7.41
N ILE A 92 -7.28 -4.84 -7.36
CA ILE A 92 -8.29 -4.27 -8.24
C ILE A 92 -7.55 -3.40 -9.24
N GLU A 93 -7.60 -3.76 -10.52
CA GLU A 93 -6.89 -3.06 -11.60
C GLU A 93 -7.83 -2.15 -12.40
N ASN A 94 -7.26 -1.17 -13.11
CA ASN A 94 -7.97 -0.23 -14.01
C ASN A 94 -9.07 0.57 -13.29
N ILE A 95 -8.80 0.99 -12.05
CA ILE A 95 -9.80 1.66 -11.21
C ILE A 95 -10.26 3.01 -11.76
N SER A 96 -9.48 3.64 -12.65
CA SER A 96 -9.90 4.87 -13.34
C SER A 96 -10.96 4.65 -14.43
N ASN A 97 -11.10 3.42 -14.93
CA ASN A 97 -11.90 3.11 -16.13
C ASN A 97 -13.05 2.13 -15.86
N ILE A 98 -12.99 1.39 -14.76
CA ILE A 98 -14.00 0.40 -14.35
C ILE A 98 -14.88 1.03 -13.28
N SER A 99 -16.21 0.85 -13.38
CA SER A 99 -17.13 1.33 -12.36
C SER A 99 -16.92 0.57 -11.05
N PRO A 100 -16.80 1.25 -9.89
CA PRO A 100 -16.70 0.59 -8.58
C PRO A 100 -17.84 -0.40 -8.33
N HIS A 101 -19.06 -0.09 -8.79
CA HIS A 101 -20.24 -0.97 -8.62
C HIS A 101 -20.17 -2.27 -9.43
N SER A 102 -19.26 -2.38 -10.40
CA SER A 102 -19.07 -3.62 -11.16
C SER A 102 -18.08 -4.59 -10.51
N VAL A 103 -17.40 -4.16 -9.44
CA VAL A 103 -16.41 -4.96 -8.71
C VAL A 103 -17.05 -5.54 -7.47
N ASN A 104 -17.06 -6.85 -7.37
CA ASN A 104 -17.48 -7.53 -6.14
C ASN A 104 -16.28 -7.65 -5.21
N VAL A 105 -16.31 -6.88 -4.13
CA VAL A 105 -15.32 -6.98 -3.05
C VAL A 105 -15.91 -7.84 -1.96
N SER A 106 -15.23 -8.92 -1.62
CA SER A 106 -15.60 -9.77 -0.49
C SER A 106 -14.33 -10.23 0.22
N LEU A 107 -14.36 -10.22 1.55
CA LEU A 107 -13.27 -10.78 2.35
C LEU A 107 -13.18 -12.29 2.15
N THR A 108 -11.96 -12.79 2.18
CA THR A 108 -11.69 -14.23 1.97
C THR A 108 -12.11 -15.09 3.16
N SER A 109 -12.22 -14.50 4.35
CA SER A 109 -12.55 -15.19 5.57
C SER A 109 -13.23 -14.28 6.60
N SER A 110 -14.07 -14.86 7.46
CA SER A 110 -14.63 -14.18 8.63
C SER A 110 -13.61 -13.95 9.76
N SER A 111 -12.42 -14.50 9.65
CA SER A 111 -11.31 -14.28 10.61
C SER A 111 -10.43 -13.07 10.24
N VAL A 112 -10.81 -12.28 9.27
CA VAL A 112 -10.11 -11.03 8.92
C VAL A 112 -10.49 -9.97 9.95
N HIS A 113 -9.49 -9.45 10.66
CA HIS A 113 -9.65 -8.40 11.66
C HIS A 113 -9.15 -7.04 11.19
N SER A 114 -8.32 -7.03 10.14
CA SER A 114 -7.87 -5.78 9.55
C SER A 114 -7.64 -5.88 8.05
N VAL A 115 -7.83 -4.74 7.37
CA VAL A 115 -7.56 -4.59 5.94
C VAL A 115 -6.69 -3.36 5.72
N VAL A 116 -5.53 -3.56 5.08
CA VAL A 116 -4.73 -2.46 4.57
C VAL A 116 -5.13 -2.16 3.13
N ILE A 117 -5.45 -0.91 2.86
CA ILE A 117 -5.79 -0.45 1.51
C ILE A 117 -4.65 0.44 1.00
N MET A 118 -4.07 0.07 -0.14
CA MET A 118 -3.13 0.92 -0.85
C MET A 118 -3.65 1.20 -2.26
N ALA A 119 -3.72 2.46 -2.64
CA ALA A 119 -4.21 2.87 -3.96
C ALA A 119 -3.13 3.66 -4.70
N ASP A 120 -3.11 3.57 -6.02
CA ASP A 120 -2.38 4.52 -6.85
C ASP A 120 -3.05 5.90 -6.70
N ALA A 121 -2.33 6.84 -6.08
CA ALA A 121 -2.86 8.16 -5.70
C ALA A 121 -3.25 9.02 -6.92
N LEU A 122 -2.80 8.69 -8.12
CA LEU A 122 -3.16 9.37 -9.36
C LEU A 122 -4.35 8.75 -10.09
N SER A 123 -4.88 7.63 -9.60
CA SER A 123 -6.07 7.00 -10.15
C SER A 123 -7.32 7.82 -9.88
N ARG A 124 -8.29 7.67 -10.78
CA ARG A 124 -9.64 8.24 -10.61
C ARG A 124 -10.52 7.28 -9.80
N GLN A 125 -11.64 7.79 -9.31
CA GLN A 125 -12.69 7.00 -8.63
C GLN A 125 -12.24 6.27 -7.35
N ILE A 126 -11.09 6.66 -6.74
CA ILE A 126 -10.60 6.05 -5.49
C ILE A 126 -11.70 6.07 -4.41
N ASP A 127 -12.42 7.18 -4.26
CA ASP A 127 -13.51 7.32 -3.27
C ASP A 127 -14.63 6.31 -3.50
N GLY A 128 -15.03 6.10 -4.76
CA GLY A 128 -16.06 5.12 -5.11
C GLY A 128 -15.65 3.69 -4.76
N TYR A 129 -14.38 3.35 -5.00
CA TYR A 129 -13.84 2.05 -4.62
C TYR A 129 -13.69 1.91 -3.11
N LEU A 130 -13.24 2.94 -2.40
CA LEU A 130 -13.18 2.93 -0.93
C LEU A 130 -14.57 2.72 -0.32
N GLN A 131 -15.59 3.41 -0.80
CA GLN A 131 -16.97 3.21 -0.36
C GLN A 131 -17.44 1.77 -0.60
N GLN A 132 -17.17 1.21 -1.79
CA GLN A 132 -17.53 -0.16 -2.11
C GLN A 132 -16.85 -1.18 -1.18
N VAL A 133 -15.54 -0.98 -0.92
CA VAL A 133 -14.77 -1.82 -0.01
C VAL A 133 -15.32 -1.72 1.42
N LEU A 134 -15.54 -0.50 1.92
CA LEU A 134 -16.03 -0.28 3.28
C LEU A 134 -17.43 -0.87 3.50
N HIS A 135 -18.32 -0.82 2.49
CA HIS A 135 -19.64 -1.47 2.57
C HIS A 135 -19.55 -3.02 2.61
N SER A 136 -18.43 -3.58 2.15
CA SER A 136 -18.24 -5.04 2.06
C SER A 136 -17.49 -5.61 3.27
N ILE A 137 -17.01 -4.76 4.16
CA ILE A 137 -16.22 -5.11 5.34
C ILE A 137 -17.08 -4.92 6.59
N SER A 138 -16.92 -5.80 7.59
CA SER A 138 -17.60 -5.67 8.89
C SER A 138 -17.13 -4.41 9.63
N ASP A 139 -18.05 -3.78 10.38
CA ASP A 139 -17.75 -2.62 11.23
C ASP A 139 -16.68 -2.91 12.31
N ASP A 140 -16.50 -4.18 12.68
CA ASP A 140 -15.46 -4.61 13.63
C ASP A 140 -14.08 -4.74 13.01
N CYS A 141 -13.96 -4.60 11.68
CA CYS A 141 -12.68 -4.72 10.98
C CYS A 141 -11.94 -3.38 10.93
N CYS A 142 -10.70 -3.35 11.39
CA CYS A 142 -9.85 -2.17 11.31
C CYS A 142 -9.38 -1.95 9.88
N VAL A 143 -9.70 -0.78 9.28
CA VAL A 143 -9.31 -0.43 7.91
C VAL A 143 -8.38 0.77 7.94
N PHE A 144 -7.20 0.64 7.32
CA PHE A 144 -6.23 1.72 7.20
C PHE A 144 -5.40 1.59 5.91
N GLY A 145 -4.68 2.63 5.56
CA GLY A 145 -3.85 2.63 4.36
C GLY A 145 -3.58 4.01 3.81
N GLY A 146 -3.30 4.10 2.52
CA GLY A 146 -2.99 5.36 1.87
C GLY A 146 -2.71 5.27 0.38
N GLY A 147 -2.44 6.42 -0.22
CA GLY A 147 -2.05 6.53 -1.62
C GLY A 147 -0.55 6.30 -1.80
N ALA A 148 -0.18 5.53 -2.82
CA ALA A 148 1.18 5.37 -3.32
C ALA A 148 1.39 6.22 -4.57
N GLY A 149 2.62 6.61 -4.82
CA GLY A 149 2.98 7.40 -6.00
C GLY A 149 4.33 8.08 -5.81
N THR A 150 4.79 8.76 -6.86
CA THR A 150 6.06 9.48 -6.89
C THR A 150 5.85 10.99 -6.87
N LEU A 151 6.88 11.74 -6.49
CA LEU A 151 6.89 13.22 -6.56
C LEU A 151 6.71 13.77 -7.97
N ALA A 152 6.99 12.97 -9.00
CA ALA A 152 6.87 13.41 -10.39
C ALA A 152 5.40 13.63 -10.82
N PHE A 153 4.42 13.13 -10.08
CA PHE A 153 2.98 13.19 -10.39
C PHE A 153 2.65 12.69 -11.81
N HIS A 154 3.42 11.73 -12.30
CA HIS A 154 3.15 11.07 -13.57
C HIS A 154 2.63 9.65 -13.32
N PRO A 155 1.58 9.20 -14.04
CA PRO A 155 1.08 7.84 -13.94
C PRO A 155 2.19 6.83 -14.29
N GLN A 156 2.52 5.98 -13.32
CA GLN A 156 3.51 4.91 -13.48
C GLN A 156 3.28 3.83 -12.43
N PRO A 157 3.80 2.60 -12.62
CA PRO A 157 3.63 1.54 -11.64
C PRO A 157 4.18 1.95 -10.27
N CYS A 158 3.33 1.92 -9.26
CA CYS A 158 3.69 2.38 -7.91
C CYS A 158 3.21 1.45 -6.78
N LEU A 159 2.49 0.38 -7.11
CA LEU A 159 2.03 -0.61 -6.14
C LEU A 159 2.71 -1.96 -6.37
N PHE A 160 3.03 -2.66 -5.28
CA PHE A 160 3.67 -3.97 -5.30
C PHE A 160 2.72 -5.04 -4.81
N SER A 161 2.61 -6.15 -5.54
CA SER A 161 1.86 -7.34 -5.14
C SER A 161 2.60 -8.63 -5.49
N PRO A 162 2.10 -9.81 -5.08
CA PRO A 162 2.67 -11.09 -5.52
C PRO A 162 2.65 -11.29 -7.04
N LYS A 163 1.84 -10.51 -7.77
CA LYS A 163 1.74 -10.57 -9.24
C LYS A 163 2.69 -9.62 -9.96
N GLY A 164 3.37 -8.73 -9.23
CA GLY A 164 4.27 -7.72 -9.81
C GLY A 164 3.92 -6.29 -9.41
N MET A 165 4.35 -5.36 -10.24
CA MET A 165 4.05 -3.94 -10.09
C MET A 165 2.75 -3.58 -10.81
N HIS A 166 1.97 -2.68 -10.19
CA HIS A 166 0.69 -2.21 -10.72
C HIS A 166 0.64 -0.69 -10.79
N GLN A 167 -0.08 -0.22 -11.78
CA GLN A 167 -0.50 1.17 -11.98
C GLN A 167 -2.01 1.20 -12.10
N ASP A 168 -2.63 2.34 -11.76
CA ASP A 168 -4.08 2.52 -11.82
C ASP A 168 -4.84 1.38 -11.12
N ALA A 169 -4.42 1.09 -9.87
CA ALA A 169 -4.89 -0.06 -9.13
C ALA A 169 -5.10 0.26 -7.64
N MET A 170 -5.77 -0.67 -6.96
CA MET A 170 -5.91 -0.68 -5.50
C MET A 170 -5.57 -2.08 -4.98
N LEU A 171 -4.77 -2.13 -3.93
CA LEU A 171 -4.49 -3.36 -3.18
C LEU A 171 -5.39 -3.42 -1.96
N LEU A 172 -5.95 -4.59 -1.71
CA LEU A 172 -6.62 -4.96 -0.48
C LEU A 172 -5.79 -6.06 0.18
N VAL A 173 -5.28 -5.77 1.37
CA VAL A 173 -4.43 -6.71 2.12
C VAL A 173 -5.14 -7.11 3.39
N GLU A 174 -5.69 -8.30 3.40
CA GLU A 174 -6.42 -8.87 4.50
C GLU A 174 -5.47 -9.50 5.52
N MET A 175 -5.70 -9.25 6.80
CA MET A 175 -4.90 -9.74 7.91
C MET A 175 -5.79 -10.26 9.04
N THR A 176 -5.33 -11.30 9.73
CA THR A 176 -5.95 -11.79 10.97
C THR A 176 -5.46 -11.05 12.22
N THR A 177 -4.59 -10.06 12.03
CA THR A 177 -4.03 -9.25 13.12
C THR A 177 -5.04 -8.19 13.55
N GLU A 178 -5.25 -8.06 14.84
CA GLU A 178 -5.97 -6.93 15.43
C GLU A 178 -5.03 -5.72 15.57
N TRP A 179 -5.54 -4.54 15.22
CA TRP A 179 -4.83 -3.27 15.30
C TRP A 179 -5.66 -2.24 16.06
N ASP A 180 -4.98 -1.48 16.91
CA ASP A 180 -5.53 -0.24 17.46
C ASP A 180 -5.06 0.91 16.58
N LEU A 181 -6.01 1.68 16.05
CA LEU A 181 -5.74 2.79 15.14
C LEU A 181 -5.89 4.13 15.86
N ALA A 182 -4.85 4.94 15.84
CA ALA A 182 -4.90 6.34 16.24
C ALA A 182 -4.53 7.23 15.05
N VAL A 183 -5.37 8.23 14.75
CA VAL A 183 -5.16 9.16 13.64
C VAL A 183 -4.99 10.57 14.19
N GLY A 184 -3.91 11.24 13.76
CA GLY A 184 -3.64 12.63 14.10
C GLY A 184 -2.83 13.30 13.00
N HIS A 185 -3.24 14.51 12.58
CA HIS A 185 -2.58 15.24 11.50
C HIS A 185 -1.66 16.37 11.97
N GLY A 186 -1.78 16.80 13.24
CA GLY A 186 -0.95 17.86 13.80
C GLY A 186 -1.17 19.27 13.21
N TRP A 187 -2.17 19.47 12.33
CA TRP A 187 -2.49 20.75 11.74
C TRP A 187 -3.43 21.56 12.65
N GLU A 188 -3.17 22.86 12.74
CA GLU A 188 -4.07 23.81 13.38
C GLU A 188 -4.84 24.60 12.32
N VAL A 189 -6.12 24.89 12.61
CA VAL A 189 -6.96 25.66 11.71
C VAL A 189 -6.54 27.13 11.79
N LEU A 190 -5.95 27.65 10.71
CA LEU A 190 -5.56 29.07 10.60
C LEU A 190 -6.71 29.97 10.10
N ALA A 191 -7.56 29.43 9.23
CA ALA A 191 -8.70 30.14 8.65
C ALA A 191 -9.74 29.15 8.12
N GLY A 192 -11.02 29.57 8.07
CA GLY A 192 -12.13 28.74 7.59
C GLY A 192 -13.21 28.58 8.64
N PRO A 193 -14.21 27.70 8.39
CA PRO A 193 -14.34 26.84 7.21
C PRO A 193 -14.64 27.63 5.93
N TYR A 194 -14.16 27.12 4.79
CA TYR A 194 -14.50 27.62 3.46
C TYR A 194 -15.50 26.68 2.79
N LEU A 195 -16.47 27.23 2.08
CA LEU A 195 -17.43 26.47 1.30
C LEU A 195 -16.93 26.34 -0.14
N ALA A 196 -16.78 25.12 -0.64
CA ALA A 196 -16.53 24.87 -2.05
C ALA A 196 -17.86 25.07 -2.81
N ASN A 197 -17.98 26.16 -3.56
CA ASN A 197 -19.21 26.49 -4.29
C ASN A 197 -19.41 25.64 -5.54
N LYS A 198 -18.33 25.14 -6.10
CA LYS A 198 -18.37 24.28 -7.29
C LYS A 198 -17.24 23.28 -7.25
N VAL A 199 -17.58 22.04 -7.49
CA VAL A 199 -16.63 20.92 -7.57
C VAL A 199 -16.87 20.22 -8.90
N ASP A 200 -15.81 19.94 -9.62
CA ASP A 200 -15.82 19.13 -10.85
C ASP A 200 -14.86 17.95 -10.65
N ASP A 201 -15.44 16.79 -10.45
CA ASP A 201 -14.72 15.57 -10.01
C ASP A 201 -13.90 15.84 -8.74
N ASN A 202 -12.59 15.69 -8.76
CA ASN A 202 -11.68 15.94 -7.64
C ASN A 202 -11.09 17.36 -7.61
N ARG A 203 -11.70 18.34 -8.28
CA ARG A 203 -11.21 19.72 -8.36
C ARG A 203 -12.25 20.72 -7.87
N ILE A 204 -11.78 21.67 -7.06
CA ILE A 204 -12.55 22.87 -6.74
C ILE A 204 -12.39 23.83 -7.94
N VAL A 205 -13.50 24.31 -8.51
CA VAL A 205 -13.57 25.14 -9.74
C VAL A 205 -14.21 26.48 -9.43
#